data_5548489b9ccad9db8ca8f349d4228f4d
#
_entry.id   5548489b9ccad9db8ca8f349d4228f4d
#
_cell.length_a   1.000
_cell.length_b   1.000
_cell.length_c   1.000
_cell.angle_alpha   90.00
_cell.angle_beta   90.00
_cell.angle_gamma   90.00
#
_symmetry.space_group_name_H-M   'P 1'
#
loop_
_entity.id
_entity.type
_entity.pdbx_description
1 polymer ?
#
loop_
_entity_poly.entity_id
_entity_poly.type
_entity_poly.pdbx_seq_one_letter_code
_entity_poly.pdbx_strand_id
1 'polypeptide(L)'
;GYGKLIGAEVTPGKDPNFRFEGIRNISTHKNLKGELMYNLIFFPGSSSEGGIFYELSPDPKAEIITDFLDPEEKPVVPGFIRFENEWGGRVAITAFDLQGNKSSSVFNYKKKELLRETIEWLGKEQLPVFINDLPNVFCICNKSNSGKYLIVTAINLSSDSADSLSIDVPAGWENTAVFQLQREGNWAPLSPKRFGKTMKLKTTLNLMEPVVIKIKK
;
A
#
# COMPACT_ATOMS: atom_id res chain seq x y z
N GLY A 1 -22.19 -1.86 21.51
CA GLY A 1 -21.08 -2.70 21.08
C GLY A 1 -20.09 -1.92 20.22
N TYR A 2 -18.90 -2.44 20.03
CA TYR A 2 -17.84 -1.82 19.24
C TYR A 2 -18.18 -1.63 17.76
N GLY A 3 -19.22 -2.35 17.24
CA GLY A 3 -19.64 -2.26 15.84
C GLY A 3 -19.92 -0.84 15.34
N LYS A 4 -20.49 0.03 16.18
CA LYS A 4 -20.71 1.44 15.82
C LYS A 4 -19.42 2.26 15.68
N LEU A 5 -18.34 1.84 16.37
CA LEU A 5 -17.05 2.50 16.29
C LEU A 5 -16.27 2.08 15.04
N ILE A 6 -16.33 0.79 14.72
CA ILE A 6 -15.48 0.18 13.69
C ILE A 6 -16.23 -0.14 12.39
N GLY A 7 -17.56 -0.02 12.39
CA GLY A 7 -18.38 -0.24 11.19
C GLY A 7 -18.57 -1.70 10.82
N ALA A 8 -18.37 -2.64 11.73
CA ALA A 8 -18.65 -4.05 11.51
C ALA A 8 -18.81 -4.81 12.82
N GLU A 9 -19.57 -5.91 12.77
CA GLU A 9 -19.43 -7.00 13.72
C GLU A 9 -18.33 -7.93 13.24
N VAL A 10 -17.50 -8.40 14.18
CA VAL A 10 -16.33 -9.24 13.88
C VAL A 10 -16.47 -10.52 14.66
N THR A 11 -16.49 -11.64 13.98
CA THR A 11 -16.58 -12.99 14.59
C THR A 11 -15.43 -13.86 14.10
N PRO A 12 -14.97 -14.84 14.91
CA PRO A 12 -13.99 -15.81 14.45
C PRO A 12 -14.49 -16.53 13.19
N GLY A 13 -13.70 -16.53 12.15
CA GLY A 13 -14.03 -17.20 10.90
C GLY A 13 -13.99 -18.71 11.02
N LYS A 14 -14.87 -19.37 10.29
CA LYS A 14 -14.91 -20.84 10.15
C LYS A 14 -14.21 -21.18 8.85
N ASP A 15 -13.44 -22.24 8.84
CA ASP A 15 -12.66 -22.85 7.74
C ASP A 15 -12.67 -22.09 6.39
N PRO A 16 -11.63 -21.29 6.11
CA PRO A 16 -11.62 -20.42 4.93
C PRO A 16 -11.36 -21.24 3.67
N ASN A 17 -12.39 -21.57 2.91
CA ASN A 17 -12.25 -22.14 1.57
C ASN A 17 -12.09 -21.03 0.50
N PHE A 18 -11.38 -19.94 0.86
CA PHE A 18 -11.14 -18.83 -0.05
C PHE A 18 -9.80 -18.99 -0.75
N ARG A 19 -9.77 -18.70 -2.04
CA ARG A 19 -8.52 -18.73 -2.84
C ARG A 19 -8.13 -17.38 -3.37
N PHE A 20 -9.10 -16.48 -3.51
CA PHE A 20 -8.89 -15.18 -4.13
C PHE A 20 -9.46 -14.07 -3.27
N GLU A 21 -8.90 -12.90 -3.43
CA GLU A 21 -9.47 -11.65 -2.96
C GLU A 21 -9.75 -10.77 -4.17
N GLY A 22 -11.01 -10.42 -4.39
CA GLY A 22 -11.47 -9.59 -5.49
C GLY A 22 -11.58 -8.13 -5.09
N ILE A 23 -11.06 -7.22 -5.89
CA ILE A 23 -11.13 -5.78 -5.64
C ILE A 23 -12.50 -5.27 -6.09
N ARG A 24 -13.34 -4.83 -5.16
CA ARG A 24 -14.66 -4.28 -5.43
C ARG A 24 -14.62 -2.78 -5.68
N ASN A 25 -13.95 -2.05 -4.80
CA ASN A 25 -13.87 -0.60 -4.83
C ASN A 25 -12.43 -0.12 -4.65
N ILE A 26 -12.01 0.77 -5.56
CA ILE A 26 -10.77 1.52 -5.47
C ILE A 26 -10.94 2.80 -6.28
N SER A 27 -10.67 3.96 -5.69
CA SER A 27 -10.92 5.25 -6.33
C SER A 27 -9.75 5.75 -7.16
N THR A 28 -8.52 5.49 -6.70
CA THR A 28 -7.30 6.02 -7.34
C THR A 28 -6.85 5.22 -8.54
N HIS A 29 -7.13 3.92 -8.57
CA HIS A 29 -6.76 3.00 -9.65
C HIS A 29 -7.96 2.24 -10.16
N LYS A 30 -8.83 2.93 -10.90
CA LYS A 30 -10.05 2.33 -11.49
C LYS A 30 -9.78 1.06 -12.30
N ASN A 31 -8.58 0.93 -12.86
CA ASN A 31 -8.14 -0.24 -13.61
C ASN A 31 -7.98 -1.50 -12.77
N LEU A 32 -7.90 -1.36 -11.44
CA LEU A 32 -7.81 -2.51 -10.54
C LEU A 32 -9.19 -3.01 -10.09
N LYS A 33 -10.26 -2.29 -10.37
CA LYS A 33 -11.61 -2.73 -10.05
C LYS A 33 -11.95 -4.00 -10.82
N GLY A 34 -12.40 -5.03 -10.10
CA GLY A 34 -12.67 -6.36 -10.66
C GLY A 34 -11.45 -7.27 -10.78
N GLU A 35 -10.24 -6.77 -10.47
CA GLU A 35 -9.05 -7.58 -10.48
C GLU A 35 -8.99 -8.54 -9.29
N LEU A 36 -8.44 -9.72 -9.56
CA LEU A 36 -8.23 -10.73 -8.53
C LEU A 36 -6.83 -10.59 -7.93
N MET A 37 -6.76 -10.76 -6.62
CA MET A 37 -5.52 -10.94 -5.89
C MET A 37 -5.43 -12.37 -5.38
N TYR A 38 -4.36 -13.05 -5.74
CA TYR A 38 -4.08 -14.36 -5.17
C TYR A 38 -3.58 -14.19 -3.73
N ASN A 39 -4.29 -14.80 -2.79
CA ASN A 39 -3.97 -14.70 -1.37
C ASN A 39 -3.35 -16.02 -0.90
N LEU A 40 -2.03 -16.04 -0.74
CA LEU A 40 -1.29 -17.23 -0.30
C LEU A 40 -1.66 -17.71 1.12
N ILE A 41 -2.36 -16.88 1.88
CA ILE A 41 -2.76 -17.16 3.26
C ILE A 41 -3.75 -18.32 3.35
N PHE A 42 -4.48 -18.59 2.26
CA PHE A 42 -5.59 -19.52 2.24
C PHE A 42 -5.29 -20.86 1.53
N PHE A 43 -4.04 -21.32 1.57
CA PHE A 43 -3.75 -22.65 1.04
C PHE A 43 -4.44 -23.72 1.92
N PRO A 44 -5.31 -24.57 1.33
CA PRO A 44 -5.84 -25.73 2.02
C PRO A 44 -4.68 -26.63 2.47
N GLY A 45 -4.61 -26.98 3.73
CA GLY A 45 -3.59 -27.90 4.28
C GLY A 45 -2.43 -27.25 5.03
N SER A 46 -2.29 -25.94 5.08
CA SER A 46 -1.33 -25.28 5.95
C SER A 46 -1.91 -25.01 7.35
N SER A 47 -2.48 -26.02 7.95
CA SER A 47 -3.20 -25.96 9.24
C SER A 47 -2.36 -25.53 10.44
N SER A 48 -1.04 -25.58 10.35
CA SER A 48 -0.14 -25.14 11.43
C SER A 48 0.28 -23.68 11.36
N GLU A 49 -0.05 -22.99 10.27
CA GLU A 49 0.40 -21.61 10.02
C GLU A 49 -0.71 -20.71 9.45
N GLY A 50 -1.96 -21.17 9.48
CA GLY A 50 -3.12 -20.39 9.03
C GLY A 50 -3.24 -19.12 9.86
N GLY A 51 -3.10 -17.95 9.22
CA GLY A 51 -3.39 -16.70 9.87
C GLY A 51 -4.81 -16.71 10.43
N ILE A 52 -5.03 -15.98 11.51
CA ILE A 52 -6.36 -15.82 12.08
C ILE A 52 -7.23 -15.10 11.06
N PHE A 53 -8.33 -15.77 10.70
CA PHE A 53 -9.36 -15.23 9.82
C PHE A 53 -10.58 -14.81 10.66
N TYR A 54 -11.18 -13.69 10.30
CA TYR A 54 -12.39 -13.19 10.92
C TYR A 54 -13.48 -12.95 9.86
N GLU A 55 -14.71 -13.30 10.17
CA GLU A 55 -15.85 -12.90 9.36
C GLU A 55 -16.28 -11.48 9.74
N LEU A 56 -16.42 -10.63 8.74
CA LEU A 56 -16.87 -9.25 8.89
C LEU A 56 -18.34 -9.17 8.46
N SER A 57 -19.21 -8.67 9.35
CA SER A 57 -20.59 -8.26 9.03
C SER A 57 -20.63 -6.73 9.01
N PRO A 58 -20.45 -6.07 7.84
CA PRO A 58 -20.32 -4.63 7.75
C PRO A 58 -21.61 -3.89 8.10
N ASP A 59 -21.48 -2.71 8.71
CA ASP A 59 -22.55 -1.71 8.76
C ASP A 59 -22.95 -1.32 7.33
N PRO A 60 -24.24 -1.04 7.04
CA PRO A 60 -24.68 -0.61 5.71
C PRO A 60 -23.96 0.64 5.16
N LYS A 61 -23.37 1.45 6.02
CA LYS A 61 -22.57 2.64 5.65
C LYS A 61 -21.10 2.33 5.40
N ALA A 62 -20.64 1.12 5.75
CA ALA A 62 -19.27 0.72 5.50
C ALA A 62 -19.04 0.48 4.01
N GLU A 63 -17.90 0.95 3.51
CA GLU A 63 -17.45 0.68 2.15
C GLU A 63 -16.69 -0.64 2.10
N ILE A 64 -17.17 -1.59 1.30
CA ILE A 64 -16.47 -2.85 1.06
C ILE A 64 -15.44 -2.61 -0.06
N ILE A 65 -14.17 -2.78 0.27
CA ILE A 65 -13.05 -2.58 -0.66
C ILE A 65 -12.73 -3.86 -1.41
N THR A 66 -12.67 -5.00 -0.69
CA THR A 66 -12.45 -6.31 -1.30
C THR A 66 -13.42 -7.34 -0.74
N ASP A 67 -13.64 -8.39 -1.52
CA ASP A 67 -14.33 -9.60 -1.09
C ASP A 67 -13.39 -10.79 -1.15
N PHE A 68 -13.53 -11.73 -0.23
CA PHE A 68 -12.99 -13.06 -0.40
C PHE A 68 -13.91 -13.88 -1.30
N LEU A 69 -13.29 -14.60 -2.21
CA LEU A 69 -13.96 -15.36 -3.26
C LEU A 69 -13.74 -16.86 -3.07
N ASP A 70 -14.75 -17.63 -3.39
CA ASP A 70 -14.63 -19.09 -3.48
C ASP A 70 -13.80 -19.52 -4.71
N PRO A 71 -13.56 -20.83 -4.91
CA PRO A 71 -12.87 -21.32 -6.10
C PRO A 71 -13.54 -21.00 -7.44
N GLU A 72 -14.83 -20.71 -7.44
CA GLU A 72 -15.64 -20.29 -8.59
C GLU A 72 -15.68 -18.76 -8.77
N GLU A 73 -14.84 -18.03 -8.03
CA GLU A 73 -14.71 -16.56 -8.04
C GLU A 73 -15.99 -15.82 -7.58
N LYS A 74 -16.83 -16.47 -6.80
CA LYS A 74 -18.04 -15.83 -6.23
C LYS A 74 -17.72 -15.20 -4.88
N PRO A 75 -18.21 -13.97 -4.61
CA PRO A 75 -18.06 -13.33 -3.31
C PRO A 75 -18.69 -14.16 -2.19
N VAL A 76 -17.93 -14.42 -1.13
CA VAL A 76 -18.37 -15.15 0.05
C VAL A 76 -18.52 -14.22 1.25
N VAL A 77 -17.47 -13.50 1.59
CA VAL A 77 -17.45 -12.54 2.70
C VAL A 77 -16.59 -11.32 2.36
N PRO A 78 -16.85 -10.16 2.98
CA PRO A 78 -15.98 -9.01 2.87
C PRO A 78 -14.55 -9.32 3.37
N GLY A 79 -13.54 -9.00 2.57
CA GLY A 79 -12.14 -9.18 2.91
C GLY A 79 -11.51 -7.95 3.54
N PHE A 80 -11.93 -6.76 3.05
CA PHE A 80 -11.43 -5.49 3.52
C PHE A 80 -12.53 -4.43 3.43
N ILE A 81 -12.71 -3.66 4.51
CA ILE A 81 -13.70 -2.59 4.60
C ILE A 81 -13.10 -1.29 5.09
N ARG A 82 -13.73 -0.16 4.74
CA ARG A 82 -13.48 1.17 5.31
C ARG A 82 -14.77 1.73 5.89
N PHE A 83 -14.66 2.44 7.00
CA PHE A 83 -15.80 3.05 7.67
C PHE A 83 -15.42 4.38 8.31
N GLU A 84 -16.25 5.40 8.10
CA GLU A 84 -16.17 6.66 8.83
C GLU A 84 -17.35 6.73 9.81
N ASN A 85 -17.03 6.77 11.10
CA ASN A 85 -18.06 6.79 12.14
C ASN A 85 -18.66 8.19 12.30
N GLU A 86 -19.73 8.28 13.08
CA GLU A 86 -20.48 9.52 13.28
C GLU A 86 -19.68 10.65 13.96
N TRP A 87 -18.54 10.33 14.57
CA TRP A 87 -17.61 11.30 15.16
C TRP A 87 -16.48 11.70 14.19
N GLY A 88 -16.53 11.27 12.95
CA GLY A 88 -15.52 11.54 11.93
C GLY A 88 -14.23 10.73 12.06
N GLY A 89 -14.23 9.71 12.93
CA GLY A 89 -13.14 8.74 13.04
C GLY A 89 -13.17 7.76 11.86
N ARG A 90 -12.03 7.51 11.24
CA ARG A 90 -11.88 6.57 10.12
C ARG A 90 -11.24 5.27 10.56
N VAL A 91 -11.81 4.17 10.13
CA VAL A 91 -11.35 2.82 10.46
C VAL A 91 -11.26 2.00 9.19
N ALA A 92 -10.21 1.22 9.07
CA ALA A 92 -10.03 0.23 8.01
C ALA A 92 -9.77 -1.14 8.64
N ILE A 93 -10.51 -2.15 8.22
CA ILE A 93 -10.44 -3.50 8.79
C ILE A 93 -10.17 -4.48 7.67
N THR A 94 -9.17 -5.34 7.88
CA THR A 94 -8.95 -6.54 7.08
C THR A 94 -9.44 -7.76 7.85
N ALA A 95 -10.08 -8.69 7.15
CA ALA A 95 -10.59 -9.93 7.72
C ALA A 95 -9.47 -10.94 8.07
N PHE A 96 -8.22 -10.61 7.84
CA PHE A 96 -7.05 -11.45 8.09
C PHE A 96 -5.89 -10.65 8.65
N ASP A 97 -4.98 -11.32 9.32
CA ASP A 97 -3.75 -10.72 9.84
C ASP A 97 -2.80 -10.33 8.70
N LEU A 98 -2.41 -9.06 8.68
CA LEU A 98 -1.38 -8.56 7.76
C LEU A 98 0.04 -8.89 8.22
N GLN A 99 0.19 -9.38 9.46
CA GLN A 99 1.47 -9.77 10.05
C GLN A 99 1.74 -11.26 9.85
N GLY A 100 2.95 -11.65 9.99
CA GLY A 100 3.39 -13.05 9.94
C GLY A 100 4.22 -13.36 8.71
N ASN A 101 4.68 -14.59 8.63
CA ASN A 101 5.59 -15.12 7.59
C ASN A 101 5.01 -15.07 6.17
N LYS A 102 3.76 -14.63 6.04
CA LYS A 102 3.00 -14.58 4.78
C LYS A 102 2.79 -13.14 4.30
N SER A 103 3.57 -12.21 4.80
CA SER A 103 3.58 -10.80 4.36
C SER A 103 3.88 -10.62 2.86
N SER A 104 4.23 -11.69 2.14
CA SER A 104 4.36 -11.67 0.67
C SER A 104 3.12 -11.11 -0.05
N SER A 105 1.94 -11.25 0.54
CA SER A 105 0.72 -10.63 0.00
C SER A 105 0.78 -9.09 0.03
N VAL A 106 1.53 -8.51 0.98
CA VAL A 106 1.73 -7.05 1.08
C VAL A 106 2.62 -6.54 -0.06
N PHE A 107 3.50 -7.38 -0.61
CA PHE A 107 4.37 -7.04 -1.74
C PHE A 107 3.67 -7.16 -3.10
N ASN A 108 2.45 -7.68 -3.15
CA ASN A 108 1.66 -7.64 -4.38
C ASN A 108 1.35 -6.17 -4.73
N TYR A 109 1.66 -5.76 -5.96
CA TYR A 109 1.48 -4.36 -6.39
C TYR A 109 0.03 -3.86 -6.24
N LYS A 110 -0.97 -4.73 -6.43
CA LYS A 110 -2.39 -4.39 -6.24
C LYS A 110 -2.70 -4.12 -4.76
N LYS A 111 -2.16 -4.93 -3.86
CA LYS A 111 -2.30 -4.73 -2.41
C LYS A 111 -1.59 -3.45 -1.95
N LYS A 112 -0.42 -3.17 -2.52
CA LYS A 112 0.32 -1.94 -2.26
C LYS A 112 -0.51 -0.70 -2.59
N GLU A 113 -1.21 -0.69 -3.73
CA GLU A 113 -2.09 0.41 -4.11
C GLU A 113 -3.32 0.54 -3.20
N LEU A 114 -3.93 -0.59 -2.82
CA LEU A 114 -5.03 -0.60 -1.85
C LEU A 114 -4.60 -0.03 -0.49
N LEU A 115 -3.44 -0.44 -0.01
CA LEU A 115 -2.89 0.05 1.26
C LEU A 115 -2.56 1.54 1.17
N ARG A 116 -1.96 2.00 0.07
CA ARG A 116 -1.71 3.42 -0.17
C ARG A 116 -3.00 4.23 -0.06
N GLU A 117 -4.02 3.87 -0.85
CA GLU A 117 -5.29 4.59 -0.86
C GLU A 117 -5.94 4.59 0.53
N THR A 118 -5.85 3.45 1.22
CA THR A 118 -6.40 3.33 2.57
C THR A 118 -5.67 4.21 3.58
N ILE A 119 -4.33 4.24 3.54
CA ILE A 119 -3.53 5.08 4.44
C ILE A 119 -3.81 6.57 4.16
N GLU A 120 -3.86 6.97 2.88
CA GLU A 120 -4.20 8.33 2.49
C GLU A 120 -5.63 8.72 2.94
N TRP A 121 -6.58 7.78 2.82
CA TRP A 121 -7.94 7.98 3.31
C TRP A 121 -7.99 8.09 4.83
N LEU A 122 -7.32 7.20 5.58
CA LEU A 122 -7.24 7.25 7.04
C LEU A 122 -6.63 8.56 7.54
N GLY A 123 -5.52 8.98 6.93
CA GLY A 123 -4.79 10.21 7.29
C GLY A 123 -5.45 11.49 6.80
N LYS A 124 -6.46 11.40 5.91
CA LYS A 124 -7.08 12.57 5.22
C LYS A 124 -6.06 13.41 4.44
N GLU A 125 -4.92 12.83 4.08
CA GLU A 125 -3.84 13.49 3.33
C GLU A 125 -3.10 12.50 2.44
N GLN A 126 -2.45 13.01 1.41
CA GLN A 126 -1.62 12.21 0.51
C GLN A 126 -0.31 11.81 1.20
N LEU A 127 0.17 10.61 0.91
CA LEU A 127 1.51 10.20 1.31
C LEU A 127 2.56 11.18 0.77
N PRO A 128 3.57 11.54 1.56
CA PRO A 128 4.60 12.48 1.12
C PRO A 128 5.42 11.96 -0.06
N VAL A 129 5.53 10.64 -0.21
CA VAL A 129 6.17 9.96 -1.33
C VAL A 129 5.59 8.57 -1.49
N PHE A 130 5.44 8.12 -2.72
CA PHE A 130 5.09 6.74 -3.04
C PHE A 130 5.90 6.24 -4.24
N ILE A 131 6.47 5.02 -4.15
CA ILE A 131 7.22 4.40 -5.23
C ILE A 131 6.28 3.54 -6.06
N ASN A 132 6.13 3.87 -7.35
CA ASN A 132 5.13 3.26 -8.23
C ASN A 132 5.60 1.98 -8.93
N ASP A 133 6.82 1.98 -9.45
CA ASP A 133 7.28 1.01 -10.44
C ASP A 133 8.11 -0.16 -9.88
N LEU A 134 8.45 -0.11 -8.59
CA LEU A 134 9.27 -1.12 -7.95
C LEU A 134 8.56 -1.68 -6.70
N PRO A 135 8.01 -2.91 -6.78
CA PRO A 135 7.20 -3.47 -5.69
C PRO A 135 8.03 -3.77 -4.42
N ASN A 136 9.29 -4.15 -4.59
CA ASN A 136 10.17 -4.60 -3.50
C ASN A 136 11.15 -3.51 -3.06
N VAL A 137 10.76 -2.24 -3.12
CA VAL A 137 11.58 -1.14 -2.60
C VAL A 137 10.99 -0.65 -1.29
N PHE A 138 11.82 -0.75 -0.23
CA PHE A 138 11.52 -0.14 1.05
C PHE A 138 11.79 1.36 0.97
N CYS A 139 10.81 2.17 1.37
CA CYS A 139 10.86 3.62 1.27
C CYS A 139 10.71 4.27 2.64
N ILE A 140 11.67 5.11 3.01
CA ILE A 140 11.56 5.99 4.18
C ILE A 140 11.52 7.42 3.67
N CYS A 141 10.52 8.19 4.10
CA CYS A 141 10.41 9.60 3.77
C CYS A 141 10.37 10.46 5.03
N ASN A 142 11.27 11.44 5.09
CA ASN A 142 11.31 12.45 6.14
C ASN A 142 11.06 13.84 5.54
N LYS A 143 10.10 14.54 6.09
CA LYS A 143 9.80 15.94 5.75
C LYS A 143 10.53 16.86 6.71
N SER A 144 11.20 17.88 6.19
CA SER A 144 11.84 18.89 7.04
C SER A 144 10.82 19.66 7.86
N ASN A 145 11.19 20.09 9.07
CA ASN A 145 10.33 20.89 9.94
C ASN A 145 9.84 22.19 9.26
N SER A 146 10.66 22.75 8.38
CA SER A 146 10.29 23.94 7.58
C SER A 146 9.36 23.63 6.41
N GLY A 147 9.09 22.35 6.11
CA GLY A 147 8.31 21.92 4.96
C GLY A 147 8.96 22.19 3.60
N LYS A 148 10.24 22.61 3.57
CA LYS A 148 10.93 23.03 2.33
C LYS A 148 11.58 21.89 1.57
N TYR A 149 11.79 20.74 2.17
CA TYR A 149 12.35 19.57 1.49
C TYR A 149 11.86 18.25 2.08
N LEU A 150 11.92 17.22 1.27
CA LEU A 150 11.74 15.82 1.63
C LEU A 150 13.08 15.10 1.46
N ILE A 151 13.40 14.20 2.37
CA ILE A 151 14.48 13.23 2.23
C ILE A 151 13.85 11.86 2.05
N VAL A 152 14.13 11.24 0.93
CA VAL A 152 13.61 9.93 0.55
C VAL A 152 14.77 8.96 0.52
N THR A 153 14.69 7.90 1.30
CA THR A 153 15.64 6.78 1.25
C THR A 153 14.92 5.60 0.64
N ALA A 154 15.43 5.12 -0.49
CA ALA A 154 14.93 3.94 -1.18
C ALA A 154 15.95 2.80 -1.06
N ILE A 155 15.51 1.63 -0.61
CA ILE A 155 16.34 0.43 -0.45
C ILE A 155 15.69 -0.68 -1.27
N ASN A 156 16.40 -1.16 -2.28
CA ASN A 156 15.94 -2.27 -3.10
C ASN A 156 16.12 -3.59 -2.35
N LEU A 157 15.04 -4.33 -2.16
CA LEU A 157 15.02 -5.65 -1.50
C LEU A 157 14.96 -6.80 -2.53
N SER A 158 15.00 -6.48 -3.83
CA SER A 158 15.04 -7.47 -4.92
C SER A 158 16.48 -7.82 -5.27
N SER A 159 16.71 -9.07 -5.68
CA SER A 159 18.00 -9.51 -6.22
C SER A 159 18.41 -8.76 -7.50
N ASP A 160 17.41 -8.30 -8.25
CA ASP A 160 17.64 -7.59 -9.50
C ASP A 160 17.85 -6.10 -9.23
N SER A 161 18.87 -5.52 -9.85
CA SER A 161 19.09 -4.07 -9.83
C SER A 161 18.05 -3.36 -10.72
N ALA A 162 17.72 -2.13 -10.36
CA ALA A 162 16.87 -1.27 -11.17
C ALA A 162 17.63 0.01 -11.57
N ASP A 163 17.50 0.45 -12.83
CA ASP A 163 18.18 1.62 -13.37
C ASP A 163 17.37 2.92 -13.25
N SER A 164 16.19 2.84 -12.73
CA SER A 164 15.32 3.99 -12.53
C SER A 164 14.36 3.76 -11.37
N LEU A 165 13.89 4.86 -10.81
CA LEU A 165 12.91 4.91 -9.72
C LEU A 165 11.82 5.91 -10.06
N SER A 166 10.57 5.47 -10.07
CA SER A 166 9.41 6.36 -10.26
C SER A 166 8.74 6.62 -8.93
N ILE A 167 8.69 7.89 -8.54
CA ILE A 167 8.08 8.34 -7.29
C ILE A 167 6.93 9.30 -7.56
N ASP A 168 5.82 9.09 -6.87
CA ASP A 168 4.76 10.09 -6.77
C ASP A 168 5.05 11.04 -5.61
N VAL A 169 4.77 12.31 -5.84
CA VAL A 169 4.89 13.38 -4.83
C VAL A 169 3.54 14.08 -4.67
N PRO A 170 3.27 14.72 -3.51
CA PRO A 170 2.02 15.46 -3.31
C PRO A 170 1.92 16.68 -4.23
N ALA A 171 0.71 17.21 -4.36
CA ALA A 171 0.46 18.45 -5.08
C ALA A 171 1.37 19.60 -4.62
N GLY A 172 1.92 20.33 -5.57
CA GLY A 172 2.86 21.43 -5.35
C GLY A 172 4.30 21.01 -5.11
N TRP A 173 4.63 19.72 -5.35
CA TRP A 173 6.01 19.21 -5.35
C TRP A 173 6.47 18.72 -6.73
N GLU A 174 5.65 18.83 -7.75
CA GLU A 174 5.89 18.27 -9.08
C GLU A 174 7.10 18.93 -9.79
N ASN A 175 7.31 20.22 -9.56
CA ASN A 175 8.34 21.02 -10.23
C ASN A 175 9.53 21.39 -9.35
N THR A 176 9.77 20.62 -8.30
CA THR A 176 10.83 20.88 -7.32
C THR A 176 12.19 20.39 -7.80
N ALA A 177 13.27 20.95 -7.25
CA ALA A 177 14.62 20.49 -7.50
C ALA A 177 14.88 19.16 -6.82
N VAL A 178 15.58 18.24 -7.50
CA VAL A 178 15.88 16.89 -7.00
C VAL A 178 17.39 16.69 -6.98
N PHE A 179 17.88 16.08 -5.89
CA PHE A 179 19.31 15.79 -5.68
C PHE A 179 19.46 14.38 -5.16
N GLN A 180 20.56 13.75 -5.49
CA GLN A 180 20.96 12.45 -4.92
C GLN A 180 22.21 12.63 -4.06
N LEU A 181 22.24 12.01 -2.89
CA LEU A 181 23.42 11.93 -2.05
C LEU A 181 24.44 10.99 -2.70
N GLN A 182 25.65 11.46 -2.90
CA GLN A 182 26.76 10.69 -3.42
C GLN A 182 27.55 10.04 -2.26
N ARG A 183 28.39 9.06 -2.59
CA ARG A 183 29.21 8.34 -1.59
C ARG A 183 30.16 9.27 -0.84
N GLU A 184 30.60 10.35 -1.47
CA GLU A 184 31.48 11.37 -0.89
C GLU A 184 30.73 12.35 0.03
N GLY A 185 29.43 12.17 0.25
CA GLY A 185 28.61 12.99 1.13
C GLY A 185 28.06 14.28 0.52
N ASN A 186 28.34 14.56 -0.75
CA ASN A 186 27.81 15.72 -1.48
C ASN A 186 26.49 15.41 -2.19
N TRP A 187 25.69 16.44 -2.44
CA TRP A 187 24.44 16.35 -3.18
C TRP A 187 24.63 16.67 -4.66
N ALA A 188 24.44 15.69 -5.54
CA ALA A 188 24.45 15.88 -6.99
C ALA A 188 23.03 16.14 -7.51
N PRO A 189 22.82 17.11 -8.42
CA PRO A 189 21.50 17.36 -9.00
C PRO A 189 21.07 16.18 -9.87
N LEU A 190 19.77 15.85 -9.80
CA LEU A 190 19.10 14.92 -10.69
C LEU A 190 18.09 15.68 -11.57
N SER A 191 17.99 15.27 -12.84
CA SER A 191 17.02 15.78 -13.78
C SER A 191 15.90 14.74 -14.01
N PRO A 192 14.81 14.77 -13.24
CA PRO A 192 13.73 13.81 -13.39
C PRO A 192 12.95 14.01 -14.69
N LYS A 193 12.49 12.92 -15.30
CA LYS A 193 11.39 12.97 -16.25
C LYS A 193 10.09 13.07 -15.47
N ARG A 194 9.21 14.02 -15.82
CA ARG A 194 8.01 14.34 -15.07
C ARG A 194 6.74 13.98 -15.83
N PHE A 195 5.80 13.36 -15.13
CA PHE A 195 4.50 12.92 -15.65
C PHE A 195 3.42 13.26 -14.60
N GLY A 196 2.92 14.48 -14.62
CA GLY A 196 2.04 14.99 -13.56
C GLY A 196 2.74 14.93 -12.20
N LYS A 197 2.16 14.21 -11.24
CA LYS A 197 2.72 14.01 -9.89
C LYS A 197 3.89 13.02 -9.83
N THR A 198 4.12 12.26 -10.91
CA THR A 198 5.16 11.22 -10.95
C THR A 198 6.48 11.78 -11.47
N MET A 199 7.55 11.55 -10.74
CA MET A 199 8.92 11.85 -11.14
C MET A 199 9.65 10.54 -11.40
N LYS A 200 10.14 10.32 -12.63
CA LYS A 200 11.03 9.21 -12.96
C LYS A 200 12.48 9.67 -12.85
N LEU A 201 13.20 9.10 -11.92
CA LEU A 201 14.61 9.39 -11.62
C LEU A 201 15.48 8.32 -12.28
N LYS A 202 16.51 8.74 -13.00
CA LYS A 202 17.55 7.84 -13.50
C LYS A 202 18.56 7.64 -12.38
N THR A 203 18.48 6.52 -11.66
CA THR A 203 19.37 6.14 -10.57
C THR A 203 19.39 4.63 -10.43
N THR A 204 20.54 4.05 -10.18
CA THR A 204 20.70 2.62 -9.99
C THR A 204 20.41 2.24 -8.53
N LEU A 205 19.51 1.27 -8.35
CA LEU A 205 19.18 0.69 -7.05
C LEU A 205 19.70 -0.74 -7.03
N ASN A 206 20.81 -0.97 -6.37
CA ASN A 206 21.33 -2.31 -6.13
C ASN A 206 20.67 -2.94 -4.89
N LEU A 207 20.75 -4.26 -4.78
CA LEU A 207 20.26 -4.99 -3.61
C LEU A 207 20.85 -4.41 -2.33
N MET A 208 19.99 -4.04 -1.37
CA MET A 208 20.32 -3.53 -0.03
C MET A 208 21.19 -2.25 -0.01
N GLU A 209 21.51 -1.64 -1.14
CA GLU A 209 22.23 -0.39 -1.21
C GLU A 209 21.24 0.79 -1.15
N PRO A 210 21.30 1.66 -0.11
CA PRO A 210 20.36 2.76 0.01
C PRO A 210 20.68 3.87 -0.99
N VAL A 211 19.64 4.32 -1.69
CA VAL A 211 19.67 5.55 -2.51
C VAL A 211 18.95 6.65 -1.74
N VAL A 212 19.66 7.74 -1.47
CA VAL A 212 19.11 8.88 -0.71
C VAL A 212 18.87 10.05 -1.65
N ILE A 213 17.64 10.53 -1.69
CA ILE A 213 17.17 11.58 -2.59
C ILE A 213 16.62 12.73 -1.75
N LYS A 214 16.98 13.95 -2.12
CA LYS A 214 16.41 15.18 -1.57
C LYS A 214 15.57 15.87 -2.63
N ILE A 215 14.30 16.12 -2.32
CA ILE A 215 13.37 16.89 -3.14
C ILE A 215 13.18 18.23 -2.44
N LYS A 216 13.46 19.34 -3.11
CA LYS A 216 13.51 20.69 -2.52
C LYS A 216 12.58 21.64 -3.26
N LYS A 217 11.67 22.29 -2.51
CA LYS A 217 10.88 23.45 -2.97
C LYS A 217 11.74 24.69 -3.12
#